data_1975e98351066c582bf158d9f2c4a5a5
#
_entry.id   1975e98351066c582bf158d9f2c4a5a5
#
_cell.length_a   1.000
_cell.length_b   1.000
_cell.length_c   1.000
_cell.angle_alpha   90.00
_cell.angle_beta   90.00
_cell.angle_gamma   90.00
#
_symmetry.space_group_name_H-M   'P 1'
#
loop_
_entity.id
_entity.type
_entity.pdbx_description
1 polymer ?
#
loop_
_entity_poly.entity_id
_entity_poly.type
_entity_poly.pdbx_seq_one_letter_code
_entity_poly.pdbx_strand_id
1 'polypeptide(L)'
;MRRVVFLSLLLLSVMLVRSLFAQDKKDSPANESDEVALAREQMRLSREQVGLLKLQHAKTGVEIERVEHPVLRFTAPLWGGHHGTVWVWGKRGRPVAVLEMFRQPDGRLWNQAFHATSDVPFELTAPNGETWTPEANSLKIQRLPNAPPPADTPAGRIRQMKAFAQKFTAHEFWANQPDRPRYELRLIAVPVHRYEDRERQLIDGALFIIAQDTNPEVTLFLEAVQPEDEAKPIWQFGIGRTGLAEIVVLYEDKEIFRAPPLRTEVFPGTNPYWRMKSVFKIKGSEK
;
A
#
# COMPACT_ATOMS: atom_id res chain seq x y z
N MET A 1 70.31 -42.62 -0.97
CA MET A 1 70.09 -43.72 0.02
C MET A 1 69.15 -43.15 1.13
N ARG A 2 68.22 -43.97 1.52
CA ARG A 2 67.27 -43.90 2.66
C ARG A 2 66.00 -43.17 2.43
N ARG A 3 65.01 -43.96 2.08
CA ARG A 3 63.59 -43.90 2.31
C ARG A 3 63.30 -43.90 3.81
N VAL A 4 62.24 -43.16 4.24
CA VAL A 4 61.36 -43.56 5.34
C VAL A 4 60.05 -42.79 5.10
N VAL A 5 59.07 -43.44 4.72
CA VAL A 5 57.71 -43.78 5.14
C VAL A 5 57.26 -43.06 6.40
N PHE A 6 56.27 -42.13 6.24
CA PHE A 6 55.22 -41.82 7.20
C PHE A 6 53.97 -41.57 6.42
N LEU A 7 53.27 -42.63 6.18
CA LEU A 7 51.89 -42.63 5.68
C LEU A 7 51.03 -43.17 6.81
N SER A 8 49.84 -42.67 6.90
CA SER A 8 48.71 -43.27 7.63
C SER A 8 48.64 -42.98 9.12
N LEU A 9 48.05 -41.79 9.48
CA LEU A 9 47.28 -41.62 10.73
C LEU A 9 46.52 -40.25 10.82
N LEU A 10 46.04 -39.72 9.69
CA LEU A 10 45.29 -38.45 9.72
C LEU A 10 44.00 -38.49 8.87
N LEU A 11 43.39 -39.65 8.74
CA LEU A 11 42.19 -39.84 7.92
C LEU A 11 40.97 -40.42 8.67
N LEU A 12 41.01 -40.44 10.02
CA LEU A 12 39.90 -41.02 10.80
C LEU A 12 39.25 -40.05 11.79
N SER A 13 39.62 -38.76 11.82
CA SER A 13 39.02 -37.80 12.74
C SER A 13 38.11 -36.73 12.10
N VAL A 14 37.81 -36.81 10.78
CA VAL A 14 36.96 -35.83 10.08
C VAL A 14 35.57 -36.39 9.79
N MET A 15 35.29 -37.66 10.08
CA MET A 15 33.96 -38.25 9.82
C MET A 15 32.98 -38.28 11.02
N LEU A 16 33.36 -37.74 12.18
CA LEU A 16 32.50 -37.83 13.39
C LEU A 16 31.95 -36.48 13.86
N VAL A 17 32.09 -35.37 13.12
CA VAL A 17 31.56 -34.05 13.49
C VAL A 17 30.47 -33.56 12.55
N ARG A 18 30.07 -34.34 11.54
CA ARG A 18 29.00 -33.96 10.60
C ARG A 18 27.60 -34.51 10.92
N SER A 19 27.38 -35.15 12.06
CA SER A 19 26.08 -35.73 12.41
C SER A 19 25.37 -35.05 13.56
N LEU A 20 25.77 -33.83 13.99
CA LEU A 20 25.17 -33.15 15.14
C LEU A 20 24.51 -31.81 14.83
N PHE A 21 24.41 -31.40 13.56
CA PHE A 21 23.71 -30.16 13.15
C PHE A 21 22.70 -30.34 12.00
N ALA A 22 22.23 -31.56 11.78
CA ALA A 22 21.03 -31.77 11.01
C ALA A 22 19.86 -31.99 12.00
N GLN A 23 19.54 -30.95 12.76
CA GLN A 23 18.21 -30.87 13.35
C GLN A 23 17.28 -30.41 12.22
N ASP A 24 16.83 -31.37 11.42
CA ASP A 24 15.65 -31.24 10.60
C ASP A 24 14.53 -30.69 11.50
N LYS A 25 14.31 -29.37 11.42
CA LYS A 25 13.04 -28.81 11.75
C LYS A 25 12.07 -29.45 10.74
N LYS A 26 11.49 -30.55 11.07
CA LYS A 26 10.26 -31.03 10.46
C LYS A 26 9.26 -29.88 10.61
N ASP A 27 9.10 -29.09 9.56
CA ASP A 27 7.96 -28.20 9.45
C ASP A 27 6.72 -29.07 9.54
N SER A 28 6.10 -29.03 10.71
CA SER A 28 4.87 -29.79 10.96
C SER A 28 3.77 -29.26 10.06
N PRO A 29 2.97 -30.12 9.40
CA PRO A 29 1.81 -29.71 8.62
C PRO A 29 0.77 -28.89 9.42
N ALA A 30 0.86 -28.92 10.76
CA ALA A 30 0.04 -28.11 11.67
C ALA A 30 0.32 -26.59 11.58
N ASN A 31 1.56 -26.17 11.26
CA ASN A 31 1.88 -24.75 11.16
C ASN A 31 1.28 -24.07 9.92
N GLU A 32 1.19 -24.77 8.80
CA GLU A 32 0.62 -24.21 7.57
C GLU A 32 -0.90 -24.00 7.69
N SER A 33 -1.59 -24.87 8.41
CA SER A 33 -3.02 -24.70 8.71
C SER A 33 -3.30 -23.52 9.63
N ASP A 34 -2.42 -23.24 10.59
CA ASP A 34 -2.58 -22.17 11.57
C ASP A 34 -2.35 -20.78 10.95
N GLU A 35 -1.36 -20.63 10.06
CA GLU A 35 -1.13 -19.39 9.32
C GLU A 35 -2.30 -19.04 8.38
N VAL A 36 -2.83 -20.02 7.68
CA VAL A 36 -3.99 -19.83 6.80
C VAL A 36 -5.23 -19.45 7.61
N ALA A 37 -5.44 -20.08 8.75
CA ALA A 37 -6.54 -19.75 9.66
C ALA A 37 -6.39 -18.32 10.22
N LEU A 38 -5.19 -17.93 10.63
CA LEU A 38 -4.88 -16.60 11.12
C LEU A 38 -5.12 -15.54 10.03
N ALA A 39 -4.62 -15.76 8.81
CA ALA A 39 -4.82 -14.83 7.69
C ALA A 39 -6.31 -14.67 7.34
N ARG A 40 -7.09 -15.73 7.42
CA ARG A 40 -8.55 -15.72 7.21
C ARG A 40 -9.26 -14.90 8.29
N GLU A 41 -8.90 -15.11 9.55
CA GLU A 41 -9.46 -14.37 10.68
C GLU A 41 -9.11 -12.88 10.60
N GLN A 42 -7.85 -12.52 10.29
CA GLN A 42 -7.44 -11.14 10.09
C GLN A 42 -8.23 -10.47 8.96
N MET A 43 -8.50 -11.19 7.89
CA MET A 43 -9.31 -10.68 6.78
C MET A 43 -10.78 -10.49 7.20
N ARG A 44 -11.34 -11.39 7.97
CA ARG A 44 -12.70 -11.25 8.52
C ARG A 44 -12.80 -9.99 9.38
N LEU A 45 -11.89 -9.84 10.33
CA LEU A 45 -11.82 -8.69 11.22
C LEU A 45 -11.61 -7.38 10.47
N SER A 46 -10.73 -7.37 9.46
CA SER A 46 -10.51 -6.19 8.60
C SER A 46 -11.81 -5.77 7.89
N ARG A 47 -12.55 -6.71 7.32
CA ARG A 47 -13.84 -6.43 6.68
C ARG A 47 -14.87 -5.86 7.65
N GLU A 48 -14.93 -6.39 8.85
CA GLU A 48 -15.83 -5.90 9.90
C GLU A 48 -15.48 -4.48 10.30
N GLN A 49 -14.21 -4.19 10.55
CA GLN A 49 -13.75 -2.86 10.93
C GLN A 49 -14.04 -1.82 9.83
N VAL A 50 -13.67 -2.13 8.58
CA VAL A 50 -13.89 -1.20 7.47
C VAL A 50 -15.39 -1.05 7.14
N GLY A 51 -16.20 -2.05 7.41
CA GLY A 51 -17.66 -2.01 7.24
C GLY A 51 -18.38 -1.04 8.17
N LEU A 52 -17.72 -0.61 9.25
CA LEU A 52 -18.25 0.37 10.19
C LEU A 52 -18.01 1.83 9.75
N LEU A 53 -17.16 2.03 8.75
CA LEU A 53 -16.80 3.35 8.22
C LEU A 53 -17.81 3.76 7.14
N LYS A 54 -18.40 4.93 7.29
CA LYS A 54 -19.35 5.49 6.33
C LYS A 54 -18.74 6.68 5.62
N LEU A 55 -18.67 6.59 4.31
CA LEU A 55 -18.23 7.68 3.45
C LEU A 55 -19.45 8.20 2.67
N GLN A 56 -19.66 9.49 2.69
CA GLN A 56 -20.79 10.11 1.97
C GLN A 56 -20.34 11.36 1.24
N HIS A 57 -21.01 11.69 0.16
CA HIS A 57 -20.80 12.93 -0.56
C HIS A 57 -21.19 14.12 0.32
N ALA A 58 -20.28 15.05 0.58
CA ALA A 58 -20.46 16.12 1.57
C ALA A 58 -21.67 17.05 1.28
N LYS A 59 -22.06 17.23 0.01
CA LYS A 59 -23.19 18.10 -0.36
C LYS A 59 -24.53 17.39 -0.43
N THR A 60 -24.55 16.13 -0.82
CA THR A 60 -25.79 15.40 -1.12
C THR A 60 -26.13 14.36 -0.07
N GLY A 61 -25.18 13.99 0.81
CA GLY A 61 -25.34 12.91 1.79
C GLY A 61 -25.42 11.51 1.15
N VAL A 62 -25.27 11.40 -0.17
CA VAL A 62 -25.30 10.10 -0.85
C VAL A 62 -24.06 9.30 -0.46
N GLU A 63 -24.30 8.05 -0.08
CA GLU A 63 -23.20 7.14 0.30
C GLU A 63 -22.27 6.90 -0.89
N ILE A 64 -20.98 6.99 -0.63
CA ILE A 64 -19.91 6.62 -1.55
C ILE A 64 -19.48 5.20 -1.20
N GLU A 65 -19.87 4.26 -2.04
CA GLU A 65 -19.65 2.85 -1.79
C GLU A 65 -18.15 2.48 -1.84
N ARG A 66 -17.75 1.64 -0.91
CA ARG A 66 -16.44 0.99 -0.92
C ARG A 66 -16.45 -0.16 -1.93
N VAL A 67 -15.28 -0.48 -2.50
CA VAL A 67 -15.12 -1.74 -3.24
C VAL A 67 -15.32 -2.93 -2.29
N GLU A 68 -15.85 -4.02 -2.80
CA GLU A 68 -16.26 -5.19 -2.01
C GLU A 68 -15.08 -5.87 -1.29
N HIS A 69 -13.92 -5.92 -1.96
CA HIS A 69 -12.71 -6.58 -1.46
C HIS A 69 -11.56 -5.59 -1.32
N PRO A 70 -10.60 -5.86 -0.42
CA PRO A 70 -9.39 -5.03 -0.38
C PRO A 70 -8.64 -5.14 -1.71
N VAL A 71 -8.15 -4.01 -2.19
CA VAL A 71 -7.39 -3.94 -3.45
C VAL A 71 -5.97 -4.48 -3.29
N LEU A 72 -5.46 -4.50 -2.05
CA LEU A 72 -4.18 -5.13 -1.70
C LEU A 72 -4.28 -5.79 -0.34
N ARG A 73 -3.61 -6.94 -0.21
CA ARG A 73 -3.27 -7.57 1.07
C ARG A 73 -1.76 -7.57 1.19
N PHE A 74 -1.26 -7.27 2.37
CA PHE A 74 0.17 -7.24 2.59
C PHE A 74 0.53 -7.81 3.95
N THR A 75 1.79 -8.17 4.10
CA THR A 75 2.43 -8.49 5.36
C THR A 75 3.62 -7.55 5.53
N ALA A 76 3.99 -7.24 6.77
CA ALA A 76 5.14 -6.41 7.06
C ALA A 76 6.11 -7.20 7.96
N PRO A 77 6.92 -8.12 7.40
CA PRO A 77 7.81 -8.97 8.17
C PRO A 77 8.80 -8.20 9.03
N LEU A 78 9.32 -7.09 8.54
CA LEU A 78 10.23 -6.20 9.27
C LEU A 78 9.60 -5.56 10.50
N TRP A 79 8.28 -5.47 10.54
CA TRP A 79 7.51 -4.85 11.62
C TRP A 79 6.73 -5.89 12.45
N GLY A 80 7.22 -7.13 12.52
CA GLY A 80 6.61 -8.19 13.32
C GLY A 80 5.48 -8.96 12.62
N GLY A 81 5.44 -8.96 11.29
CA GLY A 81 4.52 -9.81 10.53
C GLY A 81 3.07 -9.34 10.52
N HIS A 82 2.84 -8.04 10.52
CA HIS A 82 1.48 -7.49 10.45
C HIS A 82 0.76 -7.91 9.18
N HIS A 83 -0.46 -8.38 9.31
CA HIS A 83 -1.37 -8.54 8.17
C HIS A 83 -2.16 -7.27 7.96
N GLY A 84 -1.97 -6.66 6.81
CA GLY A 84 -2.64 -5.43 6.43
C GLY A 84 -3.45 -5.54 5.15
N THR A 85 -4.27 -4.53 4.92
CA THR A 85 -5.15 -4.43 3.76
C THR A 85 -5.22 -2.99 3.28
N VAL A 86 -5.38 -2.81 1.97
CA VAL A 86 -5.69 -1.52 1.36
C VAL A 86 -7.12 -1.58 0.80
N TRP A 87 -7.90 -0.56 1.12
CA TRP A 87 -9.27 -0.40 0.68
C TRP A 87 -9.45 0.92 -0.07
N VAL A 88 -10.41 0.96 -0.98
CA VAL A 88 -10.74 2.19 -1.71
C VAL A 88 -12.26 2.40 -1.74
N TRP A 89 -12.66 3.68 -1.74
CA TRP A 89 -14.04 4.13 -1.92
C TRP A 89 -14.21 4.81 -3.27
N GLY A 90 -15.37 4.61 -3.88
CA GLY A 90 -15.68 5.02 -5.24
C GLY A 90 -15.53 3.85 -6.21
N LYS A 91 -16.65 3.34 -6.69
CA LYS A 91 -16.69 2.24 -7.67
C LYS A 91 -16.43 2.70 -9.10
N ARG A 92 -16.58 3.99 -9.35
CA ARG A 92 -16.42 4.60 -10.66
C ARG A 92 -15.45 5.76 -10.58
N GLY A 93 -14.57 5.87 -11.55
CA GLY A 93 -13.54 6.89 -11.60
C GLY A 93 -12.40 6.65 -10.60
N ARG A 94 -11.58 7.68 -10.42
CA ARG A 94 -10.53 7.65 -9.40
C ARG A 94 -11.16 7.42 -8.04
N PRO A 95 -10.61 6.49 -7.24
CA PRO A 95 -11.06 6.34 -5.85
C PRO A 95 -11.12 7.68 -5.12
N VAL A 96 -12.16 7.87 -4.33
CA VAL A 96 -12.35 9.09 -3.55
C VAL A 96 -11.42 9.13 -2.34
N ALA A 97 -11.22 7.96 -1.74
CA ALA A 97 -10.32 7.77 -0.62
C ALA A 97 -9.65 6.39 -0.68
N VAL A 98 -8.44 6.34 -0.18
CA VAL A 98 -7.68 5.11 0.06
C VAL A 98 -7.49 4.95 1.56
N LEU A 99 -7.67 3.75 2.07
CA LEU A 99 -7.39 3.36 3.46
C LEU A 99 -6.36 2.24 3.47
N GLU A 100 -5.24 2.48 4.09
CA GLU A 100 -4.36 1.43 4.59
C GLU A 100 -4.76 1.08 6.02
N MET A 101 -4.95 -0.20 6.31
CA MET A 101 -5.21 -0.63 7.67
C MET A 101 -4.50 -1.94 7.99
N PHE A 102 -3.95 -2.01 9.21
CA PHE A 102 -3.34 -3.21 9.74
C PHE A 102 -3.52 -3.30 11.25
N ARG A 103 -3.55 -4.54 11.74
CA ARG A 103 -3.66 -4.80 13.16
C ARG A 103 -2.27 -4.77 13.79
N GLN A 104 -2.13 -4.12 14.96
CA GLN A 104 -0.87 -4.16 15.70
C GLN A 104 -0.54 -5.58 16.19
N PRO A 105 0.75 -5.92 16.43
CA PRO A 105 1.15 -7.27 16.85
C PRO A 105 0.49 -7.72 18.13
N ASP A 106 0.23 -6.79 19.06
CA ASP A 106 -0.46 -7.06 20.32
C ASP A 106 -1.95 -7.38 20.12
N GLY A 107 -2.42 -7.24 18.88
CA GLY A 107 -3.79 -7.53 18.50
C GLY A 107 -4.85 -6.61 19.09
N ARG A 108 -4.46 -5.55 19.79
CA ARG A 108 -5.39 -4.67 20.51
C ARG A 108 -5.96 -3.55 19.65
N LEU A 109 -5.12 -2.96 18.77
CA LEU A 109 -5.48 -1.78 18.00
C LEU A 109 -5.32 -2.03 16.50
N TRP A 110 -6.15 -1.34 15.72
CA TRP A 110 -5.97 -1.17 14.28
C TRP A 110 -5.31 0.18 14.02
N ASN A 111 -4.24 0.17 13.23
CA ASN A 111 -3.76 1.38 12.58
C ASN A 111 -4.59 1.58 11.32
N GLN A 112 -5.08 2.77 11.13
CA GLN A 112 -5.89 3.14 9.99
C GLN A 112 -5.36 4.47 9.46
N ALA A 113 -4.86 4.45 8.22
CA ALA A 113 -4.32 5.63 7.54
C ALA A 113 -5.15 5.90 6.29
N PHE A 114 -5.89 7.01 6.33
CA PHE A 114 -6.74 7.47 5.23
C PHE A 114 -6.02 8.52 4.40
N HIS A 115 -6.26 8.47 3.11
CA HIS A 115 -5.80 9.47 2.15
C HIS A 115 -6.95 9.87 1.21
N ALA A 116 -7.25 11.16 1.14
CA ALA A 116 -8.18 11.73 0.16
C ALA A 116 -7.49 11.82 -1.20
N THR A 117 -8.13 11.28 -2.24
CA THR A 117 -7.50 11.11 -3.56
C THR A 117 -8.30 11.70 -4.73
N SER A 118 -9.48 12.24 -4.45
CA SER A 118 -10.39 12.79 -5.46
C SER A 118 -10.66 14.28 -5.25
N ASP A 119 -11.22 14.89 -6.28
CA ASP A 119 -11.83 16.22 -6.26
C ASP A 119 -13.26 16.23 -5.75
N VAL A 120 -13.85 15.05 -5.51
CA VAL A 120 -15.20 14.93 -4.95
C VAL A 120 -15.14 15.25 -3.45
N PRO A 121 -15.87 16.29 -3.00
CA PRO A 121 -15.95 16.59 -1.57
C PRO A 121 -16.76 15.51 -0.85
N PHE A 122 -16.20 14.97 0.22
CA PHE A 122 -16.83 13.91 1.01
C PHE A 122 -16.64 14.10 2.50
N GLU A 123 -17.43 13.38 3.26
CA GLU A 123 -17.28 13.21 4.69
C GLU A 123 -17.20 11.73 5.03
N LEU A 124 -16.24 11.37 5.86
CA LEU A 124 -16.13 10.04 6.46
C LEU A 124 -16.49 10.14 7.93
N THR A 125 -17.45 9.33 8.36
CA THR A 125 -17.82 9.20 9.77
C THR A 125 -17.33 7.88 10.32
N ALA A 126 -16.54 7.95 11.39
CA ALA A 126 -16.08 6.79 12.14
C ALA A 126 -17.08 6.38 13.24
N PRO A 127 -17.09 5.13 13.70
CA PRO A 127 -18.01 4.65 14.74
C PRO A 127 -17.89 5.36 16.10
N ASN A 128 -16.76 5.95 16.39
CA ASN A 128 -16.54 6.78 17.59
C ASN A 128 -17.09 8.20 17.48
N GLY A 129 -17.71 8.54 16.35
CA GLY A 129 -18.28 9.85 16.08
C GLY A 129 -17.31 10.89 15.50
N GLU A 130 -16.04 10.53 15.32
CA GLU A 130 -15.10 11.39 14.59
C GLU A 130 -15.48 11.50 13.13
N THR A 131 -15.37 12.70 12.58
CA THR A 131 -15.63 12.99 11.17
C THR A 131 -14.38 13.54 10.48
N TRP A 132 -14.22 13.18 9.23
CA TRP A 132 -13.14 13.65 8.38
C TRP A 132 -13.68 14.19 7.06
N THR A 133 -13.46 15.48 6.84
CA THR A 133 -13.92 16.24 5.65
C THR A 133 -12.71 16.90 4.97
N PRO A 134 -11.89 16.12 4.24
CA PRO A 134 -10.67 16.66 3.64
C PRO A 134 -10.98 17.71 2.58
N GLU A 135 -10.05 18.63 2.37
CA GLU A 135 -10.11 19.56 1.24
C GLU A 135 -10.18 18.79 -0.08
N ALA A 136 -11.08 19.21 -0.96
CA ALA A 136 -11.14 18.67 -2.31
C ALA A 136 -9.84 18.99 -3.07
N ASN A 137 -9.50 18.16 -4.05
CA ASN A 137 -8.26 18.31 -4.86
C ASN A 137 -6.96 18.25 -4.05
N SER A 138 -6.97 17.56 -2.92
CA SER A 138 -5.77 17.35 -2.10
C SER A 138 -4.68 16.54 -2.82
N LEU A 139 -5.06 15.65 -3.72
CA LEU A 139 -4.16 14.94 -4.60
C LEU A 139 -3.79 15.84 -5.79
N LYS A 140 -2.53 16.24 -5.88
CA LYS A 140 -2.04 17.04 -7.02
C LYS A 140 -1.88 16.14 -8.24
N ILE A 141 -2.67 16.43 -9.28
CA ILE A 141 -2.57 15.76 -10.58
C ILE A 141 -1.68 16.56 -11.49
N GLN A 142 -0.77 15.87 -12.17
CA GLN A 142 0.21 16.47 -13.09
C GLN A 142 0.23 15.70 -14.40
N ARG A 143 0.49 16.38 -15.51
CA ARG A 143 0.73 15.75 -16.80
C ARG A 143 2.00 14.90 -16.74
N LEU A 144 1.93 13.67 -17.26
CA LEU A 144 3.12 12.82 -17.35
C LEU A 144 4.05 13.35 -18.47
N PRO A 145 5.30 13.76 -18.14
CA PRO A 145 6.19 14.36 -19.12
C PRO A 145 6.62 13.35 -20.18
N ASN A 146 6.74 13.81 -21.44
CA ASN A 146 7.25 13.04 -22.59
C ASN A 146 6.52 11.70 -22.83
N ALA A 147 5.30 11.54 -22.32
CA ALA A 147 4.52 10.34 -22.56
C ALA A 147 3.91 10.34 -23.97
N PRO A 148 4.00 9.21 -24.71
CA PRO A 148 3.26 9.07 -25.95
C PRO A 148 1.75 9.08 -25.66
N PRO A 149 0.89 9.38 -26.63
CA PRO A 149 -0.56 9.32 -26.45
C PRO A 149 -1.01 7.98 -25.89
N PRO A 150 -2.10 7.94 -25.10
CA PRO A 150 -2.72 6.71 -24.67
C PRO A 150 -3.10 5.81 -25.87
N ALA A 151 -2.81 4.52 -25.75
CA ALA A 151 -3.18 3.54 -26.76
C ALA A 151 -4.71 3.40 -26.87
N ASP A 152 -5.21 3.09 -28.06
CA ASP A 152 -6.64 2.96 -28.32
C ASP A 152 -7.28 1.80 -27.51
N THR A 153 -6.54 0.72 -27.29
CA THR A 153 -7.06 -0.46 -26.60
C THR A 153 -6.76 -0.47 -25.10
N PRO A 154 -7.67 -1.01 -24.27
CA PRO A 154 -7.43 -1.18 -22.84
C PRO A 154 -6.17 -2.00 -22.52
N ALA A 155 -5.87 -3.03 -23.36
CA ALA A 155 -4.66 -3.83 -23.22
C ALA A 155 -3.39 -3.05 -23.56
N GLY A 156 -3.46 -2.12 -24.52
CA GLY A 156 -2.37 -1.19 -24.83
C GLY A 156 -2.12 -0.22 -23.69
N ARG A 157 -3.17 0.40 -23.17
CA ARG A 157 -3.08 1.35 -22.07
C ARG A 157 -2.50 0.74 -20.79
N ILE A 158 -2.92 -0.46 -20.38
CA ILE A 158 -2.35 -1.10 -19.18
C ILE A 158 -0.86 -1.46 -19.37
N ARG A 159 -0.42 -1.79 -20.57
CA ARG A 159 1.01 -1.98 -20.84
C ARG A 159 1.79 -0.67 -20.70
N GLN A 160 1.24 0.45 -21.24
CA GLN A 160 1.83 1.77 -21.08
C GLN A 160 1.90 2.19 -19.61
N MET A 161 0.80 2.03 -18.84
CA MET A 161 0.79 2.35 -17.40
C MET A 161 1.86 1.57 -16.63
N LYS A 162 2.02 0.27 -16.90
CA LYS A 162 3.08 -0.54 -16.26
C LYS A 162 4.48 -0.05 -16.63
N ALA A 163 4.70 0.31 -17.90
CA ALA A 163 5.97 0.85 -18.34
C ALA A 163 6.27 2.22 -17.72
N PHE A 164 5.26 3.08 -17.56
CA PHE A 164 5.42 4.35 -16.86
C PHE A 164 5.66 4.16 -15.37
N ALA A 165 4.90 3.28 -14.71
CA ALA A 165 5.07 3.01 -13.29
C ALA A 165 6.50 2.57 -12.95
N GLN A 166 7.16 1.81 -13.81
CA GLN A 166 8.54 1.37 -13.64
C GLN A 166 9.58 2.51 -13.68
N LYS A 167 9.22 3.69 -14.19
CA LYS A 167 10.08 4.88 -14.20
C LYS A 167 10.00 5.68 -12.90
N PHE A 168 9.05 5.35 -12.02
CA PHE A 168 8.95 5.94 -10.70
C PHE A 168 9.77 5.12 -9.71
N THR A 169 10.63 5.79 -8.99
CA THR A 169 11.36 5.25 -7.84
C THR A 169 11.02 6.06 -6.60
N ALA A 170 11.09 5.45 -5.44
CA ALA A 170 10.83 6.16 -4.21
C ALA A 170 11.72 5.66 -3.08
N HIS A 171 11.95 6.53 -2.11
CA HIS A 171 12.64 6.20 -0.88
C HIS A 171 12.05 6.98 0.29
N GLU A 172 12.32 6.50 1.49
CA GLU A 172 11.83 7.12 2.71
C GLU A 172 12.91 7.29 3.76
N PHE A 173 12.66 8.20 4.72
CA PHE A 173 13.51 8.46 5.88
C PHE A 173 12.64 8.50 7.14
N TRP A 174 12.97 7.66 8.12
CA TRP A 174 12.27 7.65 9.39
C TRP A 174 12.87 8.65 10.37
N ALA A 175 12.08 9.63 10.77
CA ALA A 175 12.52 10.73 11.64
C ALA A 175 12.91 10.29 13.06
N ASN A 176 12.39 9.16 13.53
CA ASN A 176 12.66 8.59 14.85
C ASN A 176 13.93 7.74 14.91
N GLN A 177 14.66 7.58 13.80
CA GLN A 177 15.91 6.84 13.77
C GLN A 177 17.09 7.82 13.80
N PRO A 178 18.09 7.62 14.69
CA PRO A 178 19.19 8.57 14.89
C PRO A 178 19.94 8.95 13.62
N ASP A 179 20.23 7.97 12.77
CA ASP A 179 21.01 8.15 11.55
C ASP A 179 20.15 8.48 10.31
N ARG A 180 18.83 8.56 10.48
CA ARG A 180 17.86 8.76 9.39
C ARG A 180 18.20 7.94 8.15
N PRO A 181 18.30 6.61 8.25
CA PRO A 181 18.71 5.77 7.13
C PRO A 181 17.71 5.90 5.97
N ARG A 182 18.23 5.86 4.77
CA ARG A 182 17.44 5.84 3.55
C ARG A 182 16.98 4.42 3.28
N TYR A 183 15.68 4.25 3.12
CA TYR A 183 15.06 2.99 2.71
C TYR A 183 14.53 3.10 1.29
N GLU A 184 15.01 2.24 0.40
CA GLU A 184 14.49 2.17 -0.97
C GLU A 184 13.13 1.45 -0.96
N LEU A 185 12.17 2.06 -1.62
CA LEU A 185 10.83 1.50 -1.78
C LEU A 185 10.70 0.77 -3.11
N ARG A 186 9.90 -0.27 -3.15
CA ARG A 186 9.72 -1.14 -4.31
C ARG A 186 8.34 -0.98 -4.93
N LEU A 187 8.29 -0.76 -6.23
CA LEU A 187 7.02 -0.77 -6.98
C LEU A 187 6.41 -2.19 -6.98
N ILE A 188 5.13 -2.29 -6.61
CA ILE A 188 4.33 -3.48 -6.91
C ILE A 188 3.97 -3.43 -8.39
N ALA A 189 4.55 -4.34 -9.18
CA ALA A 189 4.59 -4.28 -10.64
C ALA A 189 3.22 -4.38 -11.36
N VAL A 190 2.17 -4.78 -10.62
CA VAL A 190 0.80 -4.83 -11.13
C VAL A 190 -0.06 -3.78 -10.43
N PRO A 191 -0.98 -3.12 -11.15
CA PRO A 191 -1.89 -2.20 -10.49
C PRO A 191 -2.80 -2.96 -9.54
N VAL A 192 -3.03 -2.38 -8.38
CA VAL A 192 -3.91 -2.97 -7.34
C VAL A 192 -5.38 -2.64 -7.58
N HIS A 193 -5.66 -1.58 -8.33
CA HIS A 193 -7.01 -1.18 -8.70
C HIS A 193 -7.00 -0.53 -10.09
N ARG A 194 -8.06 -0.74 -10.87
CA ARG A 194 -8.27 -0.13 -12.19
C ARG A 194 -9.65 0.47 -12.26
N TYR A 195 -9.78 1.61 -12.92
CA TYR A 195 -11.01 2.39 -12.97
C TYR A 195 -11.13 3.21 -14.25
N GLU A 196 -12.34 3.61 -14.58
CA GLU A 196 -12.66 4.56 -15.66
C GLU A 196 -13.87 5.41 -15.28
N ASP A 197 -13.98 6.59 -15.89
CA ASP A 197 -15.16 7.44 -15.82
C ASP A 197 -15.24 8.33 -17.06
N ARG A 198 -15.87 7.82 -18.09
CA ARG A 198 -15.96 8.50 -19.37
C ARG A 198 -16.80 9.78 -19.33
N GLU A 199 -17.76 9.87 -18.43
CA GLU A 199 -18.54 11.10 -18.20
C GLU A 199 -17.66 12.23 -17.68
N ARG A 200 -16.59 11.89 -16.95
CA ARG A 200 -15.58 12.81 -16.45
C ARG A 200 -14.30 12.78 -17.29
N GLN A 201 -14.38 12.29 -18.54
CA GLN A 201 -13.29 12.23 -19.51
C GLN A 201 -12.08 11.38 -19.06
N LEU A 202 -12.24 10.57 -18.05
CA LEU A 202 -11.26 9.60 -17.59
C LEU A 202 -11.44 8.30 -18.36
N ILE A 203 -10.58 8.10 -19.37
CA ILE A 203 -10.67 6.96 -20.29
C ILE A 203 -10.27 5.65 -19.62
N ASP A 204 -9.22 5.71 -18.78
CA ASP A 204 -8.63 4.56 -18.09
C ASP A 204 -7.70 5.05 -16.99
N GLY A 205 -7.71 4.40 -15.86
CA GLY A 205 -6.87 4.75 -14.72
C GLY A 205 -6.44 3.52 -13.94
N ALA A 206 -5.30 3.61 -13.29
CA ALA A 206 -4.79 2.56 -12.43
C ALA A 206 -4.08 3.11 -11.18
N LEU A 207 -4.35 2.45 -10.07
CA LEU A 207 -3.64 2.66 -8.80
C LEU A 207 -2.52 1.63 -8.69
N PHE A 208 -1.30 2.11 -8.54
CA PHE A 208 -0.12 1.33 -8.18
C PHE A 208 0.30 1.67 -6.75
N ILE A 209 1.04 0.76 -6.13
CA ILE A 209 1.61 0.93 -4.80
C ILE A 209 3.13 0.81 -4.91
N ILE A 210 3.82 1.71 -4.21
CA ILE A 210 5.26 1.58 -3.95
C ILE A 210 5.40 1.33 -2.44
N ALA A 211 6.12 0.29 -2.07
CA ALA A 211 6.07 -0.32 -0.75
C ALA A 211 7.46 -0.55 -0.16
N GLN A 212 7.56 -0.50 1.16
CA GLN A 212 8.68 -1.09 1.89
C GLN A 212 8.36 -2.57 2.10
N ASP A 213 9.13 -3.47 1.48
CA ASP A 213 8.76 -4.89 1.32
C ASP A 213 7.39 -5.02 0.65
N THR A 214 6.34 -5.22 1.43
CA THR A 214 4.95 -5.26 0.98
C THR A 214 4.07 -4.21 1.67
N ASN A 215 4.62 -3.46 2.65
CA ASN A 215 3.92 -2.40 3.36
C ASN A 215 3.75 -1.18 2.45
N PRO A 216 2.53 -0.73 2.14
CA PRO A 216 2.29 0.42 1.29
C PRO A 216 2.85 1.71 1.90
N GLU A 217 3.63 2.47 1.14
CA GLU A 217 4.14 3.77 1.56
C GLU A 217 3.70 4.89 0.61
N VAL A 218 3.53 4.55 -0.68
CA VAL A 218 3.14 5.50 -1.73
C VAL A 218 2.03 4.92 -2.59
N THR A 219 1.02 5.74 -2.85
CA THR A 219 0.01 5.50 -3.89
C THR A 219 0.40 6.27 -5.15
N LEU A 220 0.46 5.59 -6.28
CA LEU A 220 0.71 6.19 -7.59
C LEU A 220 -0.51 5.96 -8.49
N PHE A 221 -1.17 7.03 -8.91
CA PHE A 221 -2.26 7.03 -9.86
C PHE A 221 -1.72 7.37 -11.23
N LEU A 222 -2.02 6.55 -12.23
CA LEU A 222 -1.71 6.79 -13.64
C LEU A 222 -3.00 6.78 -14.44
N GLU A 223 -3.26 7.84 -15.20
CA GLU A 223 -4.54 8.07 -15.84
C GLU A 223 -4.42 8.54 -17.28
N ALA A 224 -5.17 7.92 -18.17
CA ALA A 224 -5.44 8.40 -19.50
C ALA A 224 -6.71 9.25 -19.49
N VAL A 225 -6.60 10.51 -19.82
CA VAL A 225 -7.72 11.46 -19.84
C VAL A 225 -7.83 12.15 -21.20
N GLN A 226 -9.04 12.61 -21.52
CA GLN A 226 -9.30 13.46 -22.69
C GLN A 226 -9.70 14.86 -22.19
N PRO A 227 -8.76 15.78 -21.95
CA PRO A 227 -9.10 17.15 -21.58
C PRO A 227 -9.88 17.85 -22.71
N GLU A 228 -10.78 18.78 -22.36
CA GLU A 228 -11.60 19.51 -23.33
C GLU A 228 -10.78 20.38 -24.27
N ASP A 229 -9.66 20.89 -23.80
CA ASP A 229 -8.75 21.79 -24.51
C ASP A 229 -7.66 21.05 -25.30
N GLU A 230 -7.63 19.71 -25.24
CA GLU A 230 -6.63 18.87 -25.91
C GLU A 230 -7.26 18.10 -27.10
N ALA A 231 -6.61 18.14 -28.25
CA ALA A 231 -7.06 17.40 -29.44
C ALA A 231 -6.92 15.88 -29.30
N LYS A 232 -6.08 15.40 -28.38
CA LYS A 232 -5.79 13.99 -28.16
C LYS A 232 -5.73 13.67 -26.67
N PRO A 233 -6.03 12.41 -26.30
CA PRO A 233 -5.85 11.98 -24.91
C PRO A 233 -4.40 12.16 -24.44
N ILE A 234 -4.24 12.43 -23.17
CA ILE A 234 -2.95 12.58 -22.50
C ILE A 234 -2.84 11.63 -21.30
N TRP A 235 -1.61 11.45 -20.84
CA TRP A 235 -1.33 10.79 -19.57
C TRP A 235 -1.11 11.83 -18.48
N GLN A 236 -1.70 11.53 -17.33
CA GLN A 236 -1.47 12.28 -16.08
C GLN A 236 -1.19 11.32 -14.93
N PHE A 237 -0.61 11.84 -13.85
CA PHE A 237 -0.33 11.08 -12.64
C PHE A 237 -0.64 11.89 -11.38
N GLY A 238 -0.89 11.17 -10.30
CA GLY A 238 -1.01 11.72 -8.95
C GLY A 238 -0.24 10.85 -7.97
N ILE A 239 0.35 11.46 -6.95
CA ILE A 239 1.12 10.77 -5.93
C ILE A 239 0.55 11.11 -4.56
N GLY A 240 0.26 10.07 -3.78
CA GLY A 240 -0.13 10.17 -2.39
C GLY A 240 0.79 9.32 -1.51
N ARG A 241 0.62 9.50 -0.21
CA ARG A 241 1.32 8.72 0.81
C ARG A 241 0.35 7.89 1.63
N THR A 242 0.83 6.79 2.19
CA THR A 242 0.14 6.02 3.22
C THR A 242 0.95 6.00 4.53
N GLY A 243 2.27 6.02 4.41
CA GLY A 243 3.20 6.00 5.55
C GLY A 243 3.41 7.35 6.26
N LEU A 244 4.08 7.30 7.41
CA LEU A 244 4.42 8.47 8.23
C LEU A 244 5.81 9.03 7.96
N ALA A 245 6.70 8.26 7.36
CA ALA A 245 8.07 8.63 7.07
C ALA A 245 8.14 9.85 6.12
N GLU A 246 9.25 10.55 6.08
CA GLU A 246 9.50 11.46 4.96
C GLU A 246 9.64 10.63 3.69
N ILE A 247 8.87 10.99 2.67
CA ILE A 247 8.84 10.26 1.38
C ILE A 247 9.35 11.17 0.27
N VAL A 248 10.19 10.60 -0.58
CA VAL A 248 10.66 11.25 -1.82
C VAL A 248 10.35 10.32 -2.98
N VAL A 249 9.72 10.84 -4.03
CA VAL A 249 9.44 10.10 -5.26
C VAL A 249 10.13 10.79 -6.44
N LEU A 250 10.78 9.98 -7.26
CA LEU A 250 11.45 10.42 -8.49
C LEU A 250 10.76 9.80 -9.71
N TYR A 251 10.75 10.52 -10.81
CA TYR A 251 10.41 10.03 -12.13
C TYR A 251 11.62 10.25 -13.06
N GLU A 252 12.16 9.17 -13.64
CA GLU A 252 13.38 9.22 -14.45
C GLU A 252 14.51 10.00 -13.71
N ASP A 253 14.76 9.60 -12.45
CA ASP A 253 15.77 10.18 -11.55
C ASP A 253 15.57 11.65 -11.14
N LYS A 254 14.49 12.28 -11.58
CA LYS A 254 14.12 13.64 -11.19
C LYS A 254 13.10 13.63 -10.06
N GLU A 255 13.38 14.32 -8.96
CA GLU A 255 12.41 14.49 -7.87
C GLU A 255 11.15 15.21 -8.35
N ILE A 256 10.00 14.58 -8.12
CA ILE A 256 8.68 15.10 -8.52
C ILE A 256 7.70 15.20 -7.36
N PHE A 257 8.02 14.57 -6.24
CA PHE A 257 7.18 14.62 -5.04
C PHE A 257 8.05 14.47 -3.81
N ARG A 258 7.78 15.30 -2.81
CA ARG A 258 8.33 15.18 -1.46
C ARG A 258 7.25 15.45 -0.44
N ALA A 259 7.14 14.57 0.54
CA ALA A 259 6.27 14.73 1.69
C ALA A 259 7.10 14.70 2.98
N PRO A 260 6.99 15.69 3.86
CA PRO A 260 7.71 15.68 5.14
C PRO A 260 7.18 14.57 6.05
N PRO A 261 7.92 14.17 7.10
CA PRO A 261 7.43 13.17 8.04
C PRO A 261 6.17 13.70 8.76
N LEU A 262 5.21 12.81 8.97
CA LEU A 262 4.02 13.09 9.75
C LEU A 262 4.23 12.69 11.22
N ARG A 263 3.49 13.34 12.11
CA ARG A 263 3.36 12.88 13.49
C ARG A 263 2.54 11.58 13.53
N THR A 264 2.71 10.80 14.59
CA THR A 264 1.99 9.53 14.77
C THR A 264 0.47 9.69 14.83
N GLU A 265 0.00 10.86 15.23
CA GLU A 265 -1.41 11.23 15.25
C GLU A 265 -1.63 12.35 14.23
N VAL A 266 -2.44 12.06 13.23
CA VAL A 266 -2.94 13.06 12.28
C VAL A 266 -4.44 13.14 12.51
N PHE A 267 -4.85 14.26 13.10
CA PHE A 267 -6.25 14.49 13.44
C PHE A 267 -7.11 14.69 12.18
N PRO A 268 -8.40 14.32 12.27
CA PRO A 268 -9.35 14.60 11.20
C PRO A 268 -9.48 16.11 10.95
N GLY A 269 -10.45 16.52 10.21
CA GLY A 269 -10.68 17.89 9.78
C GLY A 269 -10.46 18.00 8.29
N THR A 270 -9.81 19.05 7.82
CA THR A 270 -9.61 19.33 6.40
C THR A 270 -8.32 18.73 5.82
N ASN A 271 -7.48 18.11 6.65
CA ASN A 271 -6.25 17.48 6.19
C ASN A 271 -6.53 16.38 5.14
N PRO A 272 -5.69 16.25 4.10
CA PRO A 272 -5.82 15.17 3.13
C PRO A 272 -5.50 13.79 3.72
N TYR A 273 -4.92 13.76 4.91
CA TYR A 273 -4.60 12.55 5.67
C TYR A 273 -5.30 12.55 7.01
N TRP A 274 -5.83 11.37 7.35
CA TRP A 274 -6.30 11.09 8.69
C TRP A 274 -5.73 9.77 9.16
N ARG A 275 -5.07 9.77 10.30
CA ARG A 275 -4.54 8.56 10.90
C ARG A 275 -5.11 8.38 12.29
N MET A 276 -5.70 7.23 12.53
CA MET A 276 -6.20 6.85 13.83
C MET A 276 -5.67 5.48 14.26
N LYS A 277 -5.63 5.28 15.57
CA LYS A 277 -5.48 3.97 16.19
C LYS A 277 -6.75 3.68 16.96
N SER A 278 -7.50 2.69 16.54
CA SER A 278 -8.79 2.41 17.15
C SER A 278 -9.11 0.92 17.16
N VAL A 279 -9.96 0.54 18.11
CA VAL A 279 -10.80 -0.66 18.01
C VAL A 279 -12.22 -0.17 17.94
N PHE A 280 -12.87 -0.36 16.82
CA PHE A 280 -14.31 -0.16 16.77
C PHE A 280 -14.98 -1.37 17.40
N LYS A 281 -15.72 -1.14 18.49
CA LYS A 281 -16.52 -2.20 19.11
C LYS A 281 -17.67 -2.54 18.16
N ILE A 282 -17.73 -3.78 17.73
CA ILE A 282 -18.87 -4.31 16.99
C ILE A 282 -19.96 -4.53 18.03
N LYS A 283 -21.13 -3.87 17.89
CA LYS A 283 -22.28 -4.11 18.77
C LYS A 283 -22.61 -5.62 18.75
N GLY A 284 -22.45 -6.28 19.89
CA GLY A 284 -22.75 -7.71 20.05
C GLY A 284 -21.54 -8.62 20.26
N SER A 285 -20.31 -8.11 20.34
CA SER A 285 -19.09 -8.90 20.59
C SER A 285 -18.68 -8.91 22.08
N GLU A 286 -19.58 -8.66 23.00
CA GLU A 286 -19.33 -8.95 24.42
C GLU A 286 -19.45 -10.46 24.66
N LYS A 287 -18.33 -11.17 24.65
CA LYS A 287 -18.12 -12.45 25.31
C LYS A 287 -16.81 -12.41 26.07
#